data_83c8efcc818b7493ed298b40038ba86a
#
_entry.id   83c8efcc818b7493ed298b40038ba86a
#
_cell.length_a   1.000
_cell.length_b   1.000
_cell.length_c   1.000
_cell.angle_alpha   90.00
_cell.angle_beta   90.00
_cell.angle_gamma   90.00
#
_symmetry.space_group_name_H-M   'P 1'
#
loop_
_entity.id
_entity.type
_entity.pdbx_description
1 polymer ?
#
loop_
_entity_poly.entity_id
_entity_poly.type
_entity_poly.pdbx_seq_one_letter_code
_entity_poly.pdbx_strand_id
1 'polypeptide(L)'
;MHNWSTNAYKSMRQHSDETYLWQVLVPELALSHEFLLDALLALSARQLSFEDPVWDCAALDYQNKALIEFQQVLGCIDSSNYEPIFACSILIMIFSIAQSHWQHSRQLSDALVDILELRQFIAGVGLVHNSYSDLLRLSSFGTLFNPHTPGNLSSGNGTGVTLPDMCRYD
;
A
#
# COMPACT_ATOMS: atom_id res chain seq x y z
N MET A 1 -4.89 4.89 -15.17
CA MET A 1 -3.73 3.97 -15.11
C MET A 1 -2.42 4.58 -15.63
N HIS A 2 -2.38 5.27 -16.79
CA HIS A 2 -1.12 5.83 -17.32
C HIS A 2 -0.41 6.77 -16.31
N ASN A 3 -1.14 7.72 -15.71
CA ASN A 3 -0.55 8.63 -14.71
C ASN A 3 -0.02 7.89 -13.48
N TRP A 4 -0.68 6.81 -13.04
CA TRP A 4 -0.17 5.98 -11.95
C TRP A 4 1.18 5.39 -12.31
N SER A 5 1.28 4.69 -13.44
CA SER A 5 2.50 3.98 -13.86
C SER A 5 3.70 4.88 -14.15
N THR A 6 3.47 6.17 -14.42
CA THR A 6 4.53 7.13 -14.75
C THR A 6 4.91 8.06 -13.61
N ASN A 7 3.94 8.47 -12.78
CA ASN A 7 4.12 9.54 -11.80
C ASN A 7 3.62 9.20 -10.40
N ALA A 8 2.34 8.79 -10.25
CA ALA A 8 1.67 8.74 -8.95
C ALA A 8 2.33 7.73 -8.00
N TYR A 9 2.79 6.58 -8.50
CA TYR A 9 3.48 5.58 -7.67
C TYR A 9 4.76 6.11 -7.01
N LYS A 10 5.38 7.15 -7.57
CA LYS A 10 6.63 7.71 -7.03
C LYS A 10 6.44 8.35 -5.66
N SER A 11 5.23 8.85 -5.37
CA SER A 11 4.90 9.39 -4.06
C SER A 11 4.71 8.31 -2.99
N MET A 12 4.52 7.05 -3.42
CA MET A 12 4.31 5.91 -2.54
C MET A 12 5.60 5.22 -2.11
N ARG A 13 6.66 5.34 -2.90
CA ARG A 13 7.92 4.65 -2.62
C ARG A 13 8.77 5.43 -1.63
N GLN A 14 9.27 4.76 -0.62
CA GLN A 14 10.34 5.25 0.24
C GLN A 14 11.71 4.71 -0.20
N HIS A 15 11.74 3.49 -0.75
CA HIS A 15 12.96 2.81 -1.19
C HIS A 15 12.84 2.28 -2.63
N SER A 16 13.98 2.01 -3.27
CA SER A 16 14.01 1.45 -4.63
C SER A 16 13.28 0.11 -4.76
N ASP A 17 13.33 -0.70 -3.71
CA ASP A 17 12.76 -2.05 -3.69
C ASP A 17 11.22 -2.05 -3.71
N GLU A 18 10.61 -0.95 -3.29
CA GLU A 18 9.16 -0.75 -3.32
C GLU A 18 8.63 -0.36 -4.72
N THR A 19 9.52 -0.02 -5.64
CA THR A 19 9.13 0.41 -6.99
C THR A 19 8.33 -0.67 -7.72
N TYR A 20 8.78 -1.93 -7.66
CA TYR A 20 8.08 -3.05 -8.28
C TYR A 20 6.69 -3.24 -7.68
N LEU A 21 6.59 -3.14 -6.36
CA LEU A 21 5.32 -3.26 -5.65
C LEU A 21 4.28 -2.25 -6.15
N TRP A 22 4.62 -0.96 -6.12
CA TRP A 22 3.67 0.10 -6.44
C TRP A 22 3.49 0.35 -7.94
N GLN A 23 4.50 0.08 -8.75
CA GLN A 23 4.44 0.32 -10.20
C GLN A 23 3.84 -0.85 -10.98
N VAL A 24 4.03 -2.08 -10.52
CA VAL A 24 3.65 -3.29 -11.25
C VAL A 24 2.61 -4.11 -10.49
N LEU A 25 2.95 -4.61 -9.30
CA LEU A 25 2.12 -5.58 -8.59
C LEU A 25 0.76 -5.00 -8.18
N VAL A 26 0.72 -3.84 -7.56
CA VAL A 26 -0.54 -3.22 -7.11
C VAL A 26 -1.45 -2.89 -8.30
N PRO A 27 -0.98 -2.34 -9.44
CA PRO A 27 -1.80 -2.23 -10.65
C PRO A 27 -2.29 -3.56 -11.21
N GLU A 28 -1.50 -4.63 -11.17
CA GLU A 28 -1.94 -5.97 -11.61
C GLU A 28 -3.06 -6.51 -10.70
N LEU A 29 -2.93 -6.39 -9.38
CA LEU A 29 -3.98 -6.74 -8.43
C LEU A 29 -5.25 -5.92 -8.67
N ALA A 30 -5.11 -4.64 -9.00
CA ALA A 30 -6.23 -3.73 -9.26
C ALA A 30 -7.06 -4.14 -10.50
N LEU A 31 -6.47 -4.81 -11.48
CA LEU A 31 -7.23 -5.31 -12.64
C LEU A 31 -8.27 -6.37 -12.28
N SER A 32 -8.10 -7.04 -11.14
CA SER A 32 -9.00 -8.08 -10.64
C SER A 32 -9.87 -7.63 -9.47
N HIS A 33 -9.68 -6.39 -8.96
CA HIS A 33 -10.35 -5.87 -7.76
C HIS A 33 -10.76 -4.41 -7.99
N GLU A 34 -12.06 -4.18 -8.27
CA GLU A 34 -12.58 -2.84 -8.63
C GLU A 34 -12.32 -1.80 -7.55
N PHE A 35 -12.50 -2.14 -6.26
CA PHE A 35 -12.21 -1.23 -5.15
C PHE A 35 -10.77 -0.74 -5.11
N LEU A 36 -9.82 -1.60 -5.50
CA LEU A 36 -8.39 -1.23 -5.57
C LEU A 36 -8.10 -0.39 -6.80
N LEU A 37 -8.76 -0.70 -7.93
CA LEU A 37 -8.65 0.08 -9.15
C LEU A 37 -9.15 1.50 -8.94
N ASP A 38 -10.32 1.66 -8.33
CA ASP A 38 -10.90 2.97 -8.02
C ASP A 38 -10.01 3.77 -7.05
N ALA A 39 -9.42 3.12 -6.04
CA ALA A 39 -8.46 3.78 -5.15
C ALA A 39 -7.20 4.29 -5.88
N LEU A 40 -6.67 3.51 -6.85
CA LEU A 40 -5.56 3.95 -7.69
C LEU A 40 -5.95 5.13 -8.59
N LEU A 41 -7.15 5.09 -9.17
CA LEU A 41 -7.66 6.16 -10.02
C LEU A 41 -7.92 7.43 -9.20
N ALA A 42 -8.47 7.29 -7.99
CA ALA A 42 -8.67 8.41 -7.06
C ALA A 42 -7.34 9.13 -6.78
N LEU A 43 -6.31 8.38 -6.40
CA LEU A 43 -5.01 8.97 -6.08
C LEU A 43 -4.32 9.59 -7.31
N SER A 44 -4.48 8.94 -8.48
CA SER A 44 -3.98 9.48 -9.75
C SER A 44 -4.67 10.78 -10.15
N ALA A 45 -6.00 10.87 -9.98
CA ALA A 45 -6.77 12.08 -10.24
C ALA A 45 -6.44 13.17 -9.22
N ARG A 46 -6.27 12.81 -7.94
CA ARG A 46 -5.83 13.76 -6.90
C ARG A 46 -4.48 14.37 -7.22
N GLN A 47 -3.52 13.59 -7.74
CA GLN A 47 -2.24 14.13 -8.15
C GLN A 47 -2.37 15.10 -9.34
N LEU A 48 -3.20 14.79 -10.32
CA LEU A 48 -3.46 15.66 -11.46
C LEU A 48 -4.17 16.95 -11.04
N SER A 49 -4.98 16.92 -9.99
CA SER A 49 -5.69 18.10 -9.51
C SER A 49 -4.78 19.18 -8.91
N PHE A 50 -3.54 18.85 -8.57
CA PHE A 50 -2.53 19.86 -8.19
C PHE A 50 -2.13 20.75 -9.39
N GLU A 51 -2.22 20.24 -10.60
CA GLU A 51 -1.92 21.00 -11.83
C GLU A 51 -3.19 21.58 -12.44
N ASP A 52 -4.31 20.86 -12.39
CA ASP A 52 -5.61 21.25 -12.96
C ASP A 52 -6.78 20.85 -12.05
N PRO A 53 -7.44 21.81 -11.39
CA PRO A 53 -8.56 21.56 -10.46
C PRO A 53 -9.77 20.81 -11.06
N VAL A 54 -9.87 20.70 -12.37
CA VAL A 54 -10.92 19.92 -13.03
C VAL A 54 -10.95 18.46 -12.59
N TRP A 55 -9.80 17.93 -12.14
CA TRP A 55 -9.66 16.56 -11.66
C TRP A 55 -10.15 16.32 -10.24
N ASP A 56 -10.47 17.38 -9.46
CA ASP A 56 -10.92 17.23 -8.07
C ASP A 56 -12.20 16.43 -7.94
N CYS A 57 -13.21 16.71 -8.79
CA CYS A 57 -14.46 15.97 -8.76
C CYS A 57 -14.23 14.48 -9.07
N ALA A 58 -13.44 14.19 -10.10
CA ALA A 58 -13.12 12.82 -10.47
C ALA A 58 -12.36 12.07 -9.35
N ALA A 59 -11.45 12.75 -8.66
CA ALA A 59 -10.72 12.18 -7.54
C ALA A 59 -11.66 11.77 -6.39
N LEU A 60 -12.62 12.63 -6.05
CA LEU A 60 -13.62 12.34 -5.01
C LEU A 60 -14.60 11.26 -5.42
N ASP A 61 -15.05 11.24 -6.68
CA ASP A 61 -15.96 10.21 -7.19
C ASP A 61 -15.32 8.82 -7.14
N TYR A 62 -14.08 8.68 -7.59
CA TYR A 62 -13.34 7.42 -7.50
C TYR A 62 -13.07 7.03 -6.05
N GLN A 63 -12.73 7.97 -5.18
CA GLN A 63 -12.53 7.69 -3.75
C GLN A 63 -13.81 7.17 -3.09
N ASN A 64 -14.95 7.78 -3.38
CA ASN A 64 -16.23 7.33 -2.84
C ASN A 64 -16.61 5.92 -3.31
N LYS A 65 -16.40 5.60 -4.59
CA LYS A 65 -16.61 4.25 -5.11
C LYS A 65 -15.72 3.23 -4.42
N ALA A 66 -14.41 3.52 -4.35
CA ALA A 66 -13.46 2.67 -3.67
C ALA A 66 -13.88 2.39 -2.22
N LEU A 67 -14.32 3.41 -1.47
CA LEU A 67 -14.76 3.27 -0.08
C LEU A 67 -16.00 2.38 0.07
N ILE A 68 -17.00 2.55 -0.79
CA ILE A 68 -18.26 1.76 -0.75
C ILE A 68 -17.93 0.28 -0.96
N GLU A 69 -17.17 -0.04 -2.01
CA GLU A 69 -16.81 -1.42 -2.34
C GLU A 69 -15.85 -2.02 -1.31
N PHE A 70 -14.87 -1.25 -0.86
CA PHE A 70 -13.93 -1.66 0.18
C PHE A 70 -14.65 -2.06 1.47
N GLN A 71 -15.65 -1.30 1.92
CA GLN A 71 -16.45 -1.64 3.10
C GLN A 71 -17.19 -2.99 2.95
N GLN A 72 -17.64 -3.33 1.75
CA GLN A 72 -18.30 -4.61 1.49
C GLN A 72 -17.34 -5.79 1.63
N VAL A 73 -16.11 -5.66 1.12
CA VAL A 73 -15.12 -6.75 1.16
C VAL A 73 -14.45 -6.92 2.53
N LEU A 74 -14.46 -5.89 3.39
CA LEU A 74 -13.92 -5.97 4.75
C LEU A 74 -14.61 -7.02 5.62
N GLY A 75 -15.88 -7.35 5.32
CA GLY A 75 -16.62 -8.39 6.04
C GLY A 75 -16.19 -9.82 5.69
N CYS A 76 -15.43 -10.02 4.63
CA CYS A 76 -15.09 -11.32 4.05
C CYS A 76 -13.59 -11.41 3.70
N ILE A 77 -12.72 -11.03 4.64
CA ILE A 77 -11.27 -11.13 4.41
C ILE A 77 -10.82 -12.57 4.52
N ASP A 78 -10.09 -13.06 3.52
CA ASP A 78 -9.53 -14.40 3.47
C ASP A 78 -8.11 -14.42 2.86
N SER A 79 -7.56 -15.61 2.68
CA SER A 79 -6.23 -15.80 2.13
C SER A 79 -6.10 -15.42 0.65
N SER A 80 -7.20 -15.16 -0.06
CA SER A 80 -7.20 -14.79 -1.48
C SER A 80 -7.28 -13.29 -1.72
N ASN A 81 -7.78 -12.51 -0.74
CA ASN A 81 -8.06 -11.08 -0.91
C ASN A 81 -7.35 -10.15 0.09
N TYR A 82 -6.54 -10.68 1.03
CA TYR A 82 -5.86 -9.85 2.04
C TYR A 82 -4.86 -8.84 1.42
N GLU A 83 -4.16 -9.22 0.34
CA GLU A 83 -3.20 -8.33 -0.33
C GLU A 83 -3.88 -7.10 -0.97
N PRO A 84 -4.90 -7.26 -1.83
CA PRO A 84 -5.59 -6.11 -2.40
C PRO A 84 -6.31 -5.27 -1.35
N ILE A 85 -6.85 -5.88 -0.27
CA ILE A 85 -7.45 -5.14 0.85
C ILE A 85 -6.40 -4.32 1.59
N PHE A 86 -5.23 -4.89 1.87
CA PHE A 86 -4.14 -4.18 2.51
C PHE A 86 -3.63 -3.02 1.63
N ALA A 87 -3.40 -3.27 0.33
CA ALA A 87 -3.00 -2.22 -0.60
C ALA A 87 -4.02 -1.08 -0.68
N CYS A 88 -5.32 -1.42 -0.81
CA CYS A 88 -6.39 -0.43 -0.86
C CYS A 88 -6.45 0.42 0.41
N SER A 89 -6.31 -0.19 1.60
CA SER A 89 -6.31 0.53 2.86
C SER A 89 -5.18 1.58 2.94
N ILE A 90 -4.00 1.27 2.40
CA ILE A 90 -2.89 2.22 2.31
C ILE A 90 -3.23 3.37 1.35
N LEU A 91 -3.79 3.06 0.17
CA LEU A 91 -4.15 4.09 -0.83
C LEU A 91 -5.23 5.04 -0.29
N ILE A 92 -6.26 4.51 0.37
CA ILE A 92 -7.31 5.31 1.01
C ILE A 92 -6.72 6.23 2.08
N MET A 93 -5.82 5.71 2.92
CA MET A 93 -5.14 6.50 3.95
C MET A 93 -4.34 7.66 3.32
N ILE A 94 -3.56 7.39 2.27
CA ILE A 94 -2.76 8.42 1.59
C ILE A 94 -3.65 9.45 0.91
N PHE A 95 -4.75 9.03 0.30
CA PHE A 95 -5.71 9.95 -0.28
C PHE A 95 -6.28 10.91 0.79
N SER A 96 -6.65 10.38 1.96
CA SER A 96 -7.16 11.19 3.07
C SER A 96 -6.14 12.22 3.57
N ILE A 97 -4.86 11.82 3.68
CA ILE A 97 -3.76 12.74 4.04
C ILE A 97 -3.60 13.84 2.96
N ALA A 98 -3.61 13.46 1.67
CA ALA A 98 -3.51 14.40 0.57
C ALA A 98 -4.69 15.38 0.52
N GLN A 99 -5.89 14.90 0.84
CA GLN A 99 -7.11 15.71 0.91
C GLN A 99 -7.01 16.75 2.03
N SER A 100 -6.59 16.37 3.22
CA SER A 100 -6.46 17.26 4.38
C SER A 100 -5.44 18.38 4.12
N HIS A 101 -4.37 18.06 3.42
CA HIS A 101 -3.32 19.05 3.11
C HIS A 101 -3.76 20.11 2.09
N TRP A 102 -4.69 19.78 1.18
CA TRP A 102 -5.18 20.69 0.15
C TRP A 102 -6.11 21.80 0.68
N GLN A 103 -6.80 21.55 1.79
CA GLN A 103 -7.80 22.47 2.30
C GLN A 103 -7.22 23.50 3.30
N HIS A 104 -6.26 24.31 2.86
CA HIS A 104 -5.53 25.30 3.66
C HIS A 104 -6.38 26.41 4.34
N SER A 105 -7.71 26.38 4.19
CA SER A 105 -8.63 27.39 4.75
C SER A 105 -9.57 26.84 5.82
N ARG A 106 -9.28 25.68 6.41
CA ARG A 106 -10.18 25.03 7.37
C ARG A 106 -10.01 25.60 8.79
N GLN A 107 -11.15 25.63 9.50
CA GLN A 107 -11.18 25.92 10.93
C GLN A 107 -10.49 24.77 11.72
N LEU A 108 -10.04 25.08 12.93
CA LEU A 108 -9.40 24.09 13.82
C LEU A 108 -10.28 22.86 14.08
N SER A 109 -11.61 23.02 14.10
CA SER A 109 -12.59 21.94 14.23
C SER A 109 -12.48 20.91 13.11
N ASP A 110 -12.26 21.36 11.87
CA ASP A 110 -12.18 20.49 10.70
C ASP A 110 -10.89 19.68 10.71
N ALA A 111 -9.79 20.31 11.12
CA ALA A 111 -8.51 19.62 11.31
C ALA A 111 -8.58 18.50 12.36
N LEU A 112 -9.37 18.69 13.44
CA LEU A 112 -9.60 17.65 14.45
C LEU A 112 -10.40 16.46 13.90
N VAL A 113 -11.41 16.72 13.05
CA VAL A 113 -12.18 15.66 12.39
C VAL A 113 -11.27 14.86 11.48
N ASP A 114 -10.45 15.52 10.67
CA ASP A 114 -9.49 14.85 9.77
C ASP A 114 -8.51 13.94 10.54
N ILE A 115 -8.01 14.41 11.69
CA ILE A 115 -7.11 13.60 12.55
C ILE A 115 -7.84 12.37 13.10
N LEU A 116 -9.11 12.49 13.48
CA LEU A 116 -9.90 11.38 13.99
C LEU A 116 -10.20 10.36 12.90
N GLU A 117 -10.54 10.82 11.68
CA GLU A 117 -10.73 9.95 10.52
C GLU A 117 -9.43 9.21 10.17
N LEU A 118 -8.30 9.92 10.10
CA LEU A 118 -6.99 9.33 9.84
C LEU A 118 -6.64 8.27 10.89
N ARG A 119 -6.94 8.52 12.16
CA ARG A 119 -6.76 7.53 13.23
C ARG A 119 -7.57 6.26 12.99
N GLN A 120 -8.82 6.38 12.52
CA GLN A 120 -9.66 5.22 12.21
C GLN A 120 -9.09 4.41 11.03
N PHE A 121 -8.61 5.09 9.99
CA PHE A 121 -7.95 4.42 8.87
C PHE A 121 -6.67 3.69 9.30
N ILE A 122 -5.82 4.34 10.10
CA ILE A 122 -4.60 3.70 10.63
C ILE A 122 -4.96 2.47 11.47
N ALA A 123 -6.00 2.55 12.31
CA ALA A 123 -6.46 1.42 13.09
C ALA A 123 -7.00 0.28 12.21
N GLY A 124 -7.73 0.61 11.13
CA GLY A 124 -8.22 -0.37 10.14
C GLY A 124 -7.07 -1.07 9.40
N VAL A 125 -6.09 -0.33 8.90
CA VAL A 125 -4.87 -0.89 8.30
C VAL A 125 -4.14 -1.78 9.30
N GLY A 126 -4.04 -1.34 10.56
CA GLY A 126 -3.43 -2.11 11.64
C GLY A 126 -4.14 -3.43 11.95
N LEU A 127 -5.47 -3.47 11.87
CA LEU A 127 -6.24 -4.72 12.03
C LEU A 127 -5.94 -5.71 10.91
N VAL A 128 -5.96 -5.29 9.66
CA VAL A 128 -5.60 -6.16 8.52
C VAL A 128 -4.16 -6.64 8.65
N HIS A 129 -3.23 -5.74 8.95
CA HIS A 129 -1.84 -6.08 9.18
C HIS A 129 -1.67 -7.12 10.30
N ASN A 130 -2.27 -6.90 11.48
CA ASN A 130 -2.12 -7.80 12.62
C ASN A 130 -2.74 -9.18 12.37
N SER A 131 -3.87 -9.23 11.65
CA SER A 131 -4.55 -10.49 11.35
C SER A 131 -3.80 -11.33 10.30
N TYR A 132 -3.11 -10.69 9.37
CA TYR A 132 -2.43 -11.33 8.24
C TYR A 132 -0.92 -11.03 8.17
N SER A 133 -0.31 -10.60 9.29
CA SER A 133 1.10 -10.14 9.34
C SER A 133 2.09 -11.15 8.79
N ASP A 134 1.92 -12.43 9.10
CA ASP A 134 2.83 -13.48 8.66
C ASP A 134 2.71 -13.70 7.15
N LEU A 135 1.49 -13.68 6.62
CA LEU A 135 1.24 -13.81 5.19
C LEU A 135 1.74 -12.58 4.42
N LEU A 136 1.49 -11.37 4.93
CA LEU A 136 1.97 -10.13 4.33
C LEU A 136 3.50 -10.04 4.31
N ARG A 137 4.18 -10.54 5.34
CA ARG A 137 5.66 -10.59 5.38
C ARG A 137 6.24 -11.59 4.38
N LEU A 138 5.53 -12.67 4.09
CA LEU A 138 5.93 -13.68 3.11
C LEU A 138 5.55 -13.27 1.69
N SER A 139 4.65 -12.33 1.52
CA SER A 139 4.21 -11.79 0.23
C SER A 139 5.16 -10.69 -0.27
N SER A 140 4.87 -10.18 -1.47
CA SER A 140 5.58 -9.03 -2.05
C SER A 140 5.48 -7.74 -1.21
N PHE A 141 4.49 -7.65 -0.32
CA PHE A 141 4.35 -6.56 0.65
C PHE A 141 5.35 -6.64 1.81
N GLY A 142 6.06 -7.76 1.96
CA GLY A 142 7.11 -7.91 2.97
C GLY A 142 8.21 -6.85 2.88
N THR A 143 8.44 -6.27 1.71
CA THR A 143 9.39 -5.17 1.51
C THR A 143 9.04 -3.92 2.31
N LEU A 144 7.75 -3.67 2.59
CA LEU A 144 7.29 -2.54 3.39
C LEU A 144 7.62 -2.70 4.89
N PHE A 145 7.85 -3.92 5.35
CA PHE A 145 8.12 -4.23 6.77
C PHE A 145 9.59 -4.45 7.08
N ASN A 146 10.43 -4.62 6.06
CA ASN A 146 11.88 -4.83 6.21
C ASN A 146 12.68 -3.75 5.45
N PRO A 147 12.70 -2.50 5.91
CA PRO A 147 13.39 -1.41 5.22
C PRO A 147 14.92 -1.52 5.21
N HIS A 148 15.51 -2.51 5.86
CA HIS A 148 16.96 -2.67 5.97
C HIS A 148 17.45 -4.11 5.78
N THR A 149 17.49 -4.57 4.54
CA THR A 149 18.59 -5.41 4.06
C THR A 149 19.20 -4.70 2.86
N PRO A 150 20.30 -3.95 3.01
CA PRO A 150 21.09 -3.55 1.85
C PRO A 150 21.48 -4.84 1.15
N GLY A 151 21.13 -4.95 -0.12
CA GLY A 151 21.39 -6.12 -0.93
C GLY A 151 22.81 -6.59 -0.76
N ASN A 152 23.00 -7.71 -0.08
CA ASN A 152 24.27 -8.37 0.00
C ASN A 152 24.49 -9.10 -1.32
N LEU A 153 24.91 -8.36 -2.33
CA LEU A 153 25.61 -8.89 -3.49
C LEU A 153 27.01 -9.33 -3.01
N SER A 154 27.08 -10.38 -2.22
CA SER A 154 28.33 -11.08 -2.03
C SER A 154 28.48 -12.12 -3.12
N SER A 155 29.23 -11.71 -4.11
CA SER A 155 30.16 -12.49 -4.91
C SER A 155 30.46 -13.85 -4.25
N GLY A 156 30.21 -14.92 -5.02
CA GLY A 156 30.67 -16.25 -4.66
C GLY A 156 32.16 -16.29 -4.46
N ASN A 157 32.57 -16.87 -3.38
CA ASN A 157 33.84 -17.61 -3.30
C ASN A 157 33.57 -18.86 -2.45
N GLY A 158 33.69 -20.00 -3.14
CA GLY A 158 33.62 -21.28 -2.51
C GLY A 158 34.79 -21.47 -1.57
N THR A 159 34.50 -21.89 -0.36
CA THR A 159 35.41 -22.73 0.41
C THR A 159 34.55 -23.78 1.12
N GLY A 160 34.84 -25.02 0.77
CA GLY A 160 34.22 -26.18 1.37
C GLY A 160 34.45 -26.20 2.88
N VAL A 161 33.37 -26.40 3.61
CA VAL A 161 33.42 -26.84 4.99
C VAL A 161 32.93 -28.27 5.02
N THR A 162 33.88 -29.18 5.18
CA THR A 162 33.69 -30.58 5.51
C THR A 162 32.91 -30.70 6.82
N LEU A 163 31.80 -31.44 6.78
CA LEU A 163 31.08 -31.92 7.94
C LEU A 163 31.98 -32.88 8.75
N PRO A 164 32.07 -32.76 10.06
CA PRO A 164 32.69 -33.79 10.89
C PRO A 164 31.68 -34.93 11.10
N ASP A 165 32.15 -36.13 10.80
CA ASP A 165 31.55 -37.41 11.20
C ASP A 165 31.36 -37.46 12.72
N MET A 166 30.11 -37.64 13.13
CA MET A 166 29.78 -38.15 14.46
C MET A 166 28.78 -39.29 14.36
N CYS A 167 29.31 -40.44 14.00
CA CYS A 167 28.71 -41.73 14.32
C CYS A 167 29.74 -42.51 15.09
N ARG A 168 29.48 -42.79 16.35
CA ARG A 168 29.71 -44.03 17.11
C ARG A 168 29.79 -43.73 18.59
N TYR A 169 28.79 -44.15 19.29
CA TYR A 169 28.98 -44.80 20.57
C TYR A 169 28.05 -45.99 20.70
N ASP A 170 28.63 -47.10 21.07
CA ASP A 170 28.07 -48.42 21.37
C ASP A 170 26.97 -48.38 22.42
#